data_acdd73480cf830e34a1d8009761bba0d
#
_entry.id   acdd73480cf830e34a1d8009761bba0d
#
_cell.length_a   1.000
_cell.length_b   1.000
_cell.length_c   1.000
_cell.angle_alpha   90.00
_cell.angle_beta   90.00
_cell.angle_gamma   90.00
#
_symmetry.space_group_name_H-M   'P 1'
#
loop_
_entity.id
_entity.type
_entity.pdbx_description
1 polymer ?
#
loop_
_entity_poly.entity_id
_entity_poly.type
_entity_poly.pdbx_seq_one_letter_code
_entity_poly.pdbx_strand_id
1 'polypeptide(L)'
;MAAGPRLTRRGALKAGAAGAAALGLSACGEEYEPRAGHVKDAPNVLLIVTDSTRADYVGAYNPDARARTNSLNALAKQALRFEYAVPEAMPTGLVRRTLLTGMRGFPNRDWVLSPPMPAEVGWTAILPHQPMFTEVLGNAGVETAYVTDNPFLVGPRYIDFRRTLDIARPDFSQGAYRAVNTPFRRPAPRSAIEKYLLPALSDTIEVRRLQDHIGWASLYRIGERNYSAARVMRSGMAALEQLKDKQPFFLGVDSFDPHEPFDAPPVYVRLIEGAKGPLGIQKERGILPIQPFLTPASAMDKIDIDADTLELVRDLYAAELTFADRWIGKLLNKLDDLGLADNTVVYYLSDHGVTLGEHGIIGKSTPRPYPEIHHVPYMIRHPEGKLAGQTSGYFASTHDVARTILSFFGVRAPGLMAGEDLGAIFEGRDPTPRPYYTACYQETWICGDREWLLISDTEGTRRELYDLTIDPGANHDVAAGSGNQAKLDELWAVLVNEAGGTLPEFEENLGVVGG
;
A
#
# COMPACT_ATOMS: atom_id res chain seq x y z
N MET A 1 -2.56 -34.35 23.20
CA MET A 1 -1.13 -34.16 23.01
C MET A 1 -0.88 -32.64 22.99
N ALA A 2 -0.19 -32.13 24.01
CA ALA A 2 0.09 -30.70 24.14
C ALA A 2 1.12 -30.31 23.09
N ALA A 3 0.81 -29.33 22.26
CA ALA A 3 1.76 -28.76 21.31
C ALA A 3 2.86 -28.00 22.09
N GLY A 4 4.11 -28.42 21.93
CA GLY A 4 5.26 -27.74 22.52
C GLY A 4 5.45 -26.32 21.97
N PRO A 5 6.16 -25.45 22.67
CA PRO A 5 6.36 -24.07 22.26
C PRO A 5 7.07 -24.00 20.91
N ARG A 6 6.45 -23.30 19.96
CA ARG A 6 7.06 -23.03 18.65
C ARG A 6 8.17 -21.99 18.85
N LEU A 7 9.41 -22.40 18.59
CA LEU A 7 10.55 -21.49 18.56
C LEU A 7 10.37 -20.48 17.42
N THR A 8 10.34 -19.21 17.75
CA THR A 8 10.47 -18.12 16.77
C THR A 8 11.92 -18.00 16.31
N ARG A 9 12.20 -17.41 15.15
CA ARG A 9 13.57 -17.14 14.66
C ARG A 9 14.39 -16.41 15.73
N ARG A 10 13.76 -15.54 16.51
CA ARG A 10 14.33 -14.85 17.69
C ARG A 10 14.77 -15.82 18.78
N GLY A 11 14.00 -16.87 19.03
CA GLY A 11 14.37 -17.93 20.00
C GLY A 11 15.50 -18.82 19.52
N ALA A 12 15.54 -19.12 18.20
CA ALA A 12 16.62 -19.89 17.59
C ALA A 12 17.97 -19.13 17.56
N LEU A 13 17.94 -17.82 17.31
CA LEU A 13 19.13 -16.97 17.35
C LEU A 13 19.70 -16.84 18.78
N LYS A 14 18.85 -16.70 19.80
CA LYS A 14 19.28 -16.67 21.21
C LYS A 14 19.90 -17.99 21.68
N ALA A 15 19.45 -19.13 21.15
CA ALA A 15 20.01 -20.44 21.46
C ALA A 15 21.30 -20.73 20.67
N GLY A 16 21.50 -20.13 19.48
CA GLY A 16 22.66 -20.31 18.63
C GLY A 16 23.90 -19.50 19.06
N ALA A 17 23.71 -18.39 19.77
CA ALA A 17 24.80 -17.49 20.18
C ALA A 17 25.73 -18.09 21.25
N ALA A 18 25.38 -19.22 21.86
CA ALA A 18 26.19 -19.90 22.86
C ALA A 18 27.13 -20.98 22.29
N GLY A 19 27.15 -21.25 20.98
CA GLY A 19 27.83 -22.41 20.41
C GLY A 19 28.70 -22.22 19.16
N ALA A 20 28.89 -21.00 18.66
CA ALA A 20 29.64 -20.76 17.42
C ALA A 20 30.84 -19.82 17.61
N ALA A 21 31.82 -20.24 18.39
CA ALA A 21 33.17 -19.72 18.32
C ALA A 21 33.99 -20.71 17.49
N ALA A 22 34.29 -20.37 16.24
CA ALA A 22 35.26 -20.87 15.29
C ALA A 22 34.64 -21.39 13.99
N LEU A 23 34.51 -20.50 13.02
CA LEU A 23 34.89 -20.74 11.62
C LEU A 23 34.71 -19.39 10.89
N GLY A 24 35.86 -18.78 10.52
CA GLY A 24 35.89 -17.48 9.86
C GLY A 24 35.30 -17.56 8.45
N LEU A 25 34.22 -16.81 8.29
CA LEU A 25 33.75 -16.30 7.01
C LEU A 25 33.47 -14.81 7.24
N SER A 26 34.43 -13.98 6.84
CA SER A 26 34.24 -12.53 6.71
C SER A 26 33.24 -12.25 5.61
N ALA A 27 31.95 -12.23 5.96
CA ALA A 27 30.95 -11.49 5.23
C ALA A 27 30.76 -10.18 5.99
N CYS A 28 31.00 -9.04 5.33
CA CYS A 28 30.77 -7.70 5.86
C CYS A 28 29.31 -7.51 6.25
N GLY A 29 28.93 -7.99 7.42
CA GLY A 29 27.75 -7.61 8.15
C GLY A 29 28.21 -6.71 9.27
N GLU A 30 28.04 -5.41 9.16
CA GLU A 30 28.15 -4.53 10.32
C GLU A 30 27.18 -5.05 11.38
N GLU A 31 27.71 -5.57 12.49
CA GLU A 31 26.89 -5.90 13.66
C GLU A 31 26.18 -4.63 14.13
N TYR A 32 24.85 -4.70 14.06
CA TYR A 32 23.99 -3.63 14.51
C TYR A 32 23.98 -3.60 16.05
N GLU A 33 24.61 -2.59 16.65
CA GLU A 33 24.44 -2.30 18.06
C GLU A 33 23.37 -1.23 18.28
N PRO A 34 22.24 -1.54 18.98
CA PRO A 34 21.27 -0.52 19.37
C PRO A 34 21.96 0.53 20.24
N ARG A 35 21.63 1.80 20.06
CA ARG A 35 22.00 2.85 21.00
C ARG A 35 21.40 2.48 22.36
N ALA A 36 22.23 1.98 23.26
CA ALA A 36 21.81 1.53 24.58
C ALA A 36 21.09 2.68 25.34
N GLY A 37 19.84 2.45 25.73
CA GLY A 37 19.09 3.32 26.64
C GLY A 37 17.88 4.04 26.06
N HIS A 38 17.77 4.31 24.75
CA HIS A 38 16.69 5.13 24.19
C HIS A 38 15.37 4.37 23.91
N VAL A 39 15.42 3.06 23.67
CA VAL A 39 14.22 2.29 23.29
C VAL A 39 13.15 2.26 24.38
N LYS A 40 13.55 2.24 25.67
CA LYS A 40 12.58 2.12 26.77
C LYS A 40 11.69 3.35 26.94
N ASP A 41 12.19 4.51 26.55
CA ASP A 41 11.49 5.80 26.67
C ASP A 41 10.89 6.27 25.33
N ALA A 42 11.00 5.43 24.31
CA ALA A 42 10.48 5.73 22.97
C ALA A 42 8.94 5.69 22.97
N PRO A 43 8.28 6.47 22.10
CA PRO A 43 6.85 6.34 21.88
C PRO A 43 6.51 5.00 21.24
N ASN A 44 5.27 4.58 21.37
CA ASN A 44 4.73 3.52 20.52
C ASN A 44 4.57 4.02 19.08
N VAL A 45 4.50 3.11 18.12
CA VAL A 45 4.14 3.46 16.73
C VAL A 45 2.98 2.59 16.26
N LEU A 46 1.91 3.24 15.81
CA LEU A 46 0.79 2.64 15.09
C LEU A 46 0.90 3.02 13.61
N LEU A 47 1.25 2.07 12.77
CA LEU A 47 1.26 2.22 11.31
C LEU A 47 -0.04 1.70 10.73
N ILE A 48 -0.79 2.55 10.02
CA ILE A 48 -2.01 2.18 9.31
C ILE A 48 -1.73 2.30 7.80
N VAL A 49 -1.90 1.21 7.08
CA VAL A 49 -1.75 1.14 5.62
C VAL A 49 -3.08 0.74 5.00
N THR A 50 -3.48 1.44 3.96
CA THR A 50 -4.63 1.05 3.12
C THR A 50 -4.15 0.75 1.70
N ASP A 51 -4.86 -0.10 0.98
CA ASP A 51 -4.54 -0.43 -0.40
C ASP A 51 -5.41 0.37 -1.36
N SER A 52 -4.80 0.93 -2.39
CA SER A 52 -5.50 1.63 -3.47
C SER A 52 -6.25 2.91 -3.05
N THR A 53 -5.84 3.59 -1.96
CA THR A 53 -6.46 4.86 -1.55
C THR A 53 -5.85 6.04 -2.28
N ARG A 54 -6.64 6.71 -3.11
CA ARG A 54 -6.26 7.94 -3.83
C ARG A 54 -6.25 9.14 -2.88
N ALA A 55 -5.28 10.04 -3.04
CA ALA A 55 -5.25 11.28 -2.26
C ALA A 55 -6.46 12.17 -2.53
N ASP A 56 -6.88 12.31 -3.78
CA ASP A 56 -8.01 13.17 -4.20
C ASP A 56 -9.39 12.67 -3.72
N TYR A 57 -9.50 11.42 -3.22
CA TYR A 57 -10.69 10.91 -2.55
C TYR A 57 -10.69 11.08 -1.03
N VAL A 58 -9.62 11.62 -0.45
CA VAL A 58 -9.52 11.94 0.98
C VAL A 58 -9.77 13.43 1.20
N GLY A 59 -10.79 13.78 1.99
CA GLY A 59 -11.22 15.16 2.19
C GLY A 59 -10.16 16.10 2.76
N ALA A 60 -9.11 15.57 3.43
CA ALA A 60 -7.98 16.36 3.88
C ALA A 60 -7.06 16.82 2.72
N TYR A 61 -7.10 16.16 1.57
CA TYR A 61 -6.36 16.51 0.35
C TYR A 61 -7.25 17.22 -0.68
N ASN A 62 -8.50 16.83 -0.74
CA ASN A 62 -9.49 17.41 -1.65
C ASN A 62 -10.80 17.69 -0.89
N PRO A 63 -11.15 18.96 -0.63
CA PRO A 63 -12.40 19.32 0.06
C PRO A 63 -13.66 18.82 -0.65
N ASP A 64 -13.59 18.63 -1.96
CA ASP A 64 -14.68 18.15 -2.81
C ASP A 64 -14.65 16.62 -3.01
N ALA A 65 -13.84 15.90 -2.21
CA ALA A 65 -13.71 14.45 -2.29
C ALA A 65 -15.07 13.76 -2.19
N ARG A 66 -15.31 12.82 -3.10
CA ARG A 66 -16.56 12.05 -3.17
C ARG A 66 -16.75 11.16 -1.93
N ALA A 67 -15.69 10.58 -1.39
CA ALA A 67 -15.74 9.76 -0.19
C ALA A 67 -15.84 10.62 1.09
N ARG A 68 -16.51 10.10 2.11
CA ARG A 68 -16.65 10.74 3.42
C ARG A 68 -15.58 10.21 4.38
N THR A 69 -14.42 10.83 4.36
CA THR A 69 -13.24 10.41 5.13
C THR A 69 -13.07 11.20 6.42
N ASN A 70 -14.11 11.22 7.25
CA ASN A 70 -14.17 12.06 8.45
C ASN A 70 -13.06 11.72 9.46
N SER A 71 -12.69 10.44 9.58
CA SER A 71 -11.65 9.99 10.51
C SER A 71 -10.25 10.39 10.04
N LEU A 72 -9.97 10.25 8.74
CA LEU A 72 -8.71 10.71 8.14
C LEU A 72 -8.62 12.25 8.14
N ASN A 73 -9.75 12.95 7.94
CA ASN A 73 -9.80 14.41 8.06
C ASN A 73 -9.53 14.88 9.50
N ALA A 74 -10.01 14.13 10.50
CA ALA A 74 -9.71 14.41 11.90
C ALA A 74 -8.25 14.12 12.25
N LEU A 75 -7.70 13.02 11.72
CA LEU A 75 -6.27 12.70 11.86
C LEU A 75 -5.38 13.77 11.24
N ALA A 76 -5.71 14.25 10.03
CA ALA A 76 -4.94 15.30 9.33
C ALA A 76 -4.84 16.59 10.15
N LYS A 77 -5.87 16.94 10.94
CA LYS A 77 -5.83 18.11 11.83
C LYS A 77 -4.86 17.95 13.01
N GLN A 78 -4.46 16.74 13.32
CA GLN A 78 -3.55 16.38 14.40
C GLN A 78 -2.17 15.93 13.91
N ALA A 79 -2.00 15.81 12.61
CA ALA A 79 -0.81 15.26 11.95
C ALA A 79 -0.09 16.29 11.10
N LEU A 80 1.17 16.03 10.81
CA LEU A 80 1.87 16.58 9.66
C LEU A 80 1.38 15.80 8.43
N ARG A 81 0.82 16.50 7.46
CA ARG A 81 0.40 15.94 6.17
C ARG A 81 1.45 16.24 5.10
N PHE A 82 1.86 15.23 4.37
CA PHE A 82 2.70 15.42 3.19
C PHE A 82 1.78 15.72 2.00
N GLU A 83 2.01 16.87 1.37
CA GLU A 83 1.20 17.34 0.25
C GLU A 83 1.31 16.42 -0.96
N TYR A 84 2.52 15.87 -1.16
CA TYR A 84 2.83 14.97 -2.24
C TYR A 84 3.60 13.75 -1.71
N ALA A 85 2.99 12.60 -1.79
CA ALA A 85 3.66 11.34 -1.48
C ALA A 85 3.51 10.37 -2.66
N VAL A 86 4.63 9.76 -3.05
CA VAL A 86 4.72 8.89 -4.22
C VAL A 86 5.33 7.55 -3.80
N PRO A 87 4.60 6.45 -3.97
CA PRO A 87 5.15 5.12 -3.77
C PRO A 87 6.27 4.88 -4.79
N GLU A 88 7.45 4.56 -4.29
CA GLU A 88 8.67 4.49 -5.10
C GLU A 88 8.68 3.31 -6.07
N ALA A 89 7.96 2.22 -5.73
CA ALA A 89 7.77 1.07 -6.61
C ALA A 89 6.37 0.50 -6.43
N MET A 90 5.65 0.31 -7.52
CA MET A 90 4.25 -0.12 -7.56
C MET A 90 4.09 -1.41 -8.35
N PRO A 91 3.01 -2.15 -8.18
CA PRO A 91 1.90 -1.95 -7.25
C PRO A 91 2.11 -2.67 -5.90
N THR A 92 1.04 -3.11 -5.27
CA THR A 92 0.87 -3.65 -3.91
C THR A 92 2.05 -4.41 -3.32
N GLY A 93 2.54 -5.46 -3.98
CA GLY A 93 3.62 -6.31 -3.46
C GLY A 93 4.97 -5.59 -3.39
N LEU A 94 5.25 -4.74 -4.38
CA LEU A 94 6.46 -3.93 -4.43
C LEU A 94 6.44 -2.87 -3.34
N VAL A 95 5.31 -2.19 -3.17
CA VAL A 95 5.16 -1.18 -2.11
C VAL A 95 5.37 -1.81 -0.74
N ARG A 96 4.80 -3.00 -0.45
CA ARG A 96 5.02 -3.67 0.84
C ARG A 96 6.47 -4.06 1.04
N ARG A 97 7.15 -4.47 -0.04
CA ARG A 97 8.59 -4.75 0.02
C ARG A 97 9.38 -3.49 0.37
N THR A 98 9.20 -2.37 -0.35
CA THR A 98 9.91 -1.12 -0.07
C THR A 98 9.58 -0.57 1.31
N LEU A 99 8.32 -0.65 1.74
CA LEU A 99 7.87 -0.23 3.06
C LEU A 99 8.52 -1.03 4.18
N LEU A 100 8.59 -2.37 4.06
CA LEU A 100 9.12 -3.24 5.10
C LEU A 100 10.65 -3.22 5.14
N THR A 101 11.32 -3.06 4.00
CA THR A 101 12.78 -3.11 3.91
C THR A 101 13.44 -1.72 3.94
N GLY A 102 12.69 -0.64 3.70
CA GLY A 102 13.28 0.69 3.50
C GLY A 102 14.22 0.78 2.30
N MET A 103 14.27 -0.27 1.47
CA MET A 103 15.11 -0.33 0.27
C MET A 103 14.32 0.19 -0.92
N ARG A 104 15.03 0.78 -1.88
CA ARG A 104 14.41 1.18 -3.14
C ARG A 104 14.09 -0.03 -4.00
N GLY A 105 12.89 -0.04 -4.61
CA GLY A 105 12.54 -0.96 -5.69
C GLY A 105 13.00 -0.44 -7.05
N PHE A 106 12.90 0.89 -7.26
CA PHE A 106 13.40 1.54 -8.47
C PHE A 106 14.93 1.31 -8.63
N PRO A 107 15.42 0.95 -9.78
CA PRO A 107 14.75 0.70 -11.08
C PRO A 107 14.42 -0.78 -11.35
N ASN A 108 14.10 -1.58 -10.36
CA ASN A 108 13.81 -3.03 -10.42
C ASN A 108 15.02 -3.93 -10.76
N ARG A 109 16.26 -3.49 -10.50
CA ARG A 109 17.48 -4.28 -10.83
C ARG A 109 17.58 -5.60 -10.11
N ASP A 110 17.02 -5.70 -8.91
CA ASP A 110 17.05 -6.91 -8.09
C ASP A 110 15.82 -7.79 -8.31
N TRP A 111 15.02 -7.48 -9.35
CA TRP A 111 13.88 -8.32 -9.68
C TRP A 111 14.32 -9.71 -10.12
N VAL A 112 13.70 -10.71 -9.54
CA VAL A 112 13.85 -12.11 -9.89
C VAL A 112 12.48 -12.78 -9.94
N LEU A 113 12.24 -13.60 -10.96
CA LEU A 113 11.01 -14.37 -11.05
C LEU A 113 10.87 -15.31 -9.86
N SER A 114 9.82 -15.14 -9.08
CA SER A 114 9.62 -15.88 -7.82
C SER A 114 8.17 -16.36 -7.65
N PRO A 115 7.75 -17.41 -8.38
CA PRO A 115 6.40 -17.94 -8.26
C PRO A 115 6.05 -18.27 -6.79
N PRO A 116 4.79 -18.06 -6.34
CA PRO A 116 3.61 -17.71 -7.12
C PRO A 116 3.35 -16.20 -7.25
N MET A 117 4.37 -15.33 -7.13
CA MET A 117 4.21 -13.91 -7.47
C MET A 117 3.91 -13.78 -8.97
N PRO A 118 3.25 -12.71 -9.41
CA PRO A 118 3.08 -12.43 -10.83
C PRO A 118 4.42 -12.47 -11.58
N ALA A 119 4.42 -12.99 -12.80
CA ALA A 119 5.61 -13.07 -13.66
C ALA A 119 5.88 -11.73 -14.38
N GLU A 120 5.68 -10.62 -13.69
CA GLU A 120 5.85 -9.28 -14.22
C GLU A 120 7.03 -8.62 -13.48
N VAL A 121 7.75 -7.76 -14.18
CA VAL A 121 8.92 -7.06 -13.64
C VAL A 121 8.57 -6.37 -12.31
N GLY A 122 9.44 -6.54 -11.34
CA GLY A 122 9.29 -5.96 -10.01
C GLY A 122 8.54 -6.81 -9.00
N TRP A 123 7.72 -7.78 -9.39
CA TRP A 123 6.98 -8.64 -8.47
C TRP A 123 7.90 -9.68 -7.79
N THR A 124 8.71 -9.21 -6.86
CA THR A 124 9.64 -10.03 -6.07
C THR A 124 9.26 -9.96 -4.60
N ALA A 125 9.22 -11.11 -3.92
CA ALA A 125 9.12 -11.15 -2.47
C ALA A 125 10.40 -10.59 -1.81
N ILE A 126 10.34 -10.27 -0.52
CA ILE A 126 11.53 -9.86 0.24
C ILE A 126 12.56 -10.99 0.18
N LEU A 127 13.77 -10.64 -0.27
CA LEU A 127 14.87 -11.59 -0.39
C LEU A 127 15.54 -11.81 0.98
N PRO A 128 16.17 -12.99 1.21
CA PRO A 128 16.71 -13.35 2.53
C PRO A 128 17.78 -12.37 3.08
N HIS A 129 18.49 -11.66 2.20
CA HIS A 129 19.52 -10.70 2.60
C HIS A 129 18.99 -9.27 2.83
N GLN A 130 17.72 -9.03 2.53
CA GLN A 130 17.10 -7.72 2.68
C GLN A 130 16.62 -7.55 4.13
N PRO A 131 17.05 -6.51 4.85
CA PRO A 131 16.63 -6.28 6.22
C PRO A 131 15.17 -5.85 6.26
N MET A 132 14.43 -6.30 7.26
CA MET A 132 13.09 -5.78 7.55
C MET A 132 13.14 -4.95 8.83
N PHE A 133 12.53 -3.77 8.80
CA PHE A 133 12.55 -2.90 9.99
C PHE A 133 11.89 -3.56 11.22
N THR A 134 10.92 -4.45 11.02
CA THR A 134 10.29 -5.22 12.09
C THR A 134 11.25 -6.19 12.76
N GLU A 135 12.17 -6.80 12.00
CA GLU A 135 13.23 -7.63 12.56
C GLU A 135 14.23 -6.79 13.36
N VAL A 136 14.61 -5.61 12.81
CA VAL A 136 15.50 -4.66 13.49
C VAL A 136 14.91 -4.18 14.80
N LEU A 137 13.62 -3.80 14.83
CA LEU A 137 12.89 -3.42 16.04
C LEU A 137 12.83 -4.56 17.06
N GLY A 138 12.49 -5.77 16.62
CA GLY A 138 12.46 -6.94 17.50
C GLY A 138 13.82 -7.25 18.13
N ASN A 139 14.91 -7.11 17.37
CA ASN A 139 16.27 -7.28 17.88
C ASN A 139 16.64 -6.16 18.88
N ALA A 140 16.11 -4.95 18.71
CA ALA A 140 16.27 -3.83 19.64
C ALA A 140 15.40 -3.96 20.91
N GLY A 141 14.52 -4.96 21.00
CA GLY A 141 13.68 -5.20 22.18
C GLY A 141 12.30 -4.54 22.13
N VAL A 142 11.90 -3.96 21.00
CA VAL A 142 10.53 -3.46 20.78
C VAL A 142 9.59 -4.63 20.56
N GLU A 143 8.44 -4.62 21.23
CA GLU A 143 7.37 -5.61 20.94
C GLU A 143 6.74 -5.30 19.58
N THR A 144 6.71 -6.28 18.69
CA THR A 144 6.28 -6.08 17.30
C THR A 144 5.01 -6.83 16.97
N ALA A 145 4.03 -6.14 16.39
CA ALA A 145 2.77 -6.71 15.96
C ALA A 145 2.40 -6.27 14.54
N TYR A 146 1.76 -7.16 13.78
CA TYR A 146 1.23 -6.82 12.47
C TYR A 146 -0.06 -7.57 12.17
N VAL A 147 -1.06 -6.83 11.74
CA VAL A 147 -2.39 -7.31 11.36
C VAL A 147 -2.61 -6.97 9.90
N THR A 148 -2.98 -7.95 9.08
CA THR A 148 -3.22 -7.70 7.66
C THR A 148 -4.15 -8.73 7.04
N ASP A 149 -4.95 -8.30 6.08
CA ASP A 149 -5.66 -9.16 5.13
C ASP A 149 -5.09 -9.07 3.71
N ASN A 150 -3.99 -8.33 3.53
CA ASN A 150 -3.31 -8.22 2.25
C ASN A 150 -2.89 -9.61 1.74
N PRO A 151 -3.40 -10.07 0.59
CA PRO A 151 -3.19 -11.44 0.11
C PRO A 151 -1.72 -11.79 -0.14
N PHE A 152 -0.87 -10.82 -0.43
CA PHE A 152 0.56 -11.06 -0.59
C PHE A 152 1.22 -11.31 0.77
N LEU A 153 0.95 -10.49 1.79
CA LEU A 153 1.54 -10.60 3.11
C LEU A 153 1.03 -11.82 3.89
N VAL A 154 -0.21 -12.25 3.68
CA VAL A 154 -0.73 -13.49 4.29
C VAL A 154 -0.25 -14.74 3.56
N GLY A 155 0.21 -14.60 2.31
CA GLY A 155 0.71 -15.67 1.47
C GLY A 155 2.01 -16.31 1.98
N PRO A 156 2.40 -17.48 1.41
CA PRO A 156 3.58 -18.23 1.86
C PRO A 156 4.90 -17.49 1.63
N ARG A 157 4.98 -16.59 0.64
CA ARG A 157 6.19 -15.85 0.30
C ARG A 157 6.61 -14.84 1.37
N TYR A 158 5.69 -14.41 2.21
CA TYR A 158 5.96 -13.49 3.32
C TYR A 158 5.95 -14.20 4.68
N ILE A 159 6.15 -15.53 4.71
CA ILE A 159 6.20 -16.29 5.95
C ILE A 159 7.35 -15.82 6.85
N ASP A 160 8.49 -15.45 6.27
CA ASP A 160 9.65 -14.99 7.03
C ASP A 160 9.37 -13.61 7.65
N PHE A 161 8.69 -12.71 6.96
CA PHE A 161 8.20 -11.46 7.54
C PHE A 161 7.35 -11.75 8.80
N ARG A 162 6.36 -12.64 8.69
CA ARG A 162 5.49 -12.96 9.84
C ARG A 162 6.24 -13.63 11.00
N ARG A 163 7.38 -14.27 10.73
CA ARG A 163 8.26 -14.85 11.76
C ARG A 163 9.09 -13.83 12.52
N THR A 164 9.26 -12.62 11.98
CA THR A 164 9.96 -11.53 12.68
C THR A 164 9.10 -10.86 13.75
N LEU A 165 7.81 -11.16 13.81
CA LEU A 165 6.83 -10.51 14.66
C LEU A 165 6.55 -11.31 15.93
N ASP A 166 6.39 -10.62 17.05
CA ASP A 166 5.91 -11.22 18.31
C ASP A 166 4.42 -11.58 18.20
N ILE A 167 3.63 -10.73 17.50
CA ILE A 167 2.21 -10.95 17.24
C ILE A 167 1.94 -10.80 15.73
N ALA A 168 1.72 -11.90 15.03
CA ALA A 168 1.27 -11.90 13.64
C ALA A 168 -0.20 -12.33 13.56
N ARG A 169 -1.06 -11.48 12.97
CA ARG A 169 -2.50 -11.75 12.81
C ARG A 169 -2.92 -11.62 11.34
N PRO A 170 -2.64 -12.65 10.53
CA PRO A 170 -3.15 -12.68 9.16
C PRO A 170 -4.67 -12.90 9.18
N ASP A 171 -5.40 -12.07 8.44
CA ASP A 171 -6.82 -12.28 8.15
C ASP A 171 -6.95 -12.73 6.69
N PHE A 172 -7.62 -13.83 6.47
CA PHE A 172 -7.75 -14.44 5.14
C PHE A 172 -9.03 -14.00 4.41
N SER A 173 -9.67 -12.91 4.84
CA SER A 173 -10.91 -12.42 4.23
C SER A 173 -10.77 -12.05 2.75
N GLN A 174 -9.62 -11.55 2.35
CA GLN A 174 -9.28 -11.26 0.95
C GLN A 174 -8.54 -12.42 0.25
N GLY A 175 -8.08 -13.40 1.00
CA GLY A 175 -7.34 -14.56 0.46
C GLY A 175 -8.17 -15.46 -0.45
N ALA A 176 -9.49 -15.50 -0.28
CA ALA A 176 -10.41 -16.20 -1.19
C ALA A 176 -10.37 -15.60 -2.59
N TYR A 177 -10.17 -14.29 -2.69
CA TYR A 177 -10.10 -13.56 -3.94
C TYR A 177 -8.82 -13.90 -4.73
N ARG A 178 -7.68 -14.14 -4.06
CA ARG A 178 -6.39 -14.36 -4.71
C ARG A 178 -5.84 -15.78 -4.61
N ALA A 179 -6.70 -16.77 -4.53
CA ALA A 179 -6.33 -18.19 -4.70
C ALA A 179 -5.16 -18.70 -3.83
N VAL A 180 -4.88 -18.08 -2.72
CA VAL A 180 -4.00 -18.66 -1.72
C VAL A 180 -4.74 -19.84 -1.10
N ASN A 181 -4.33 -21.07 -1.41
CA ASN A 181 -4.86 -22.36 -0.94
C ASN A 181 -5.67 -22.26 0.37
N THR A 182 -6.89 -21.72 0.28
CA THR A 182 -7.81 -21.78 1.40
C THR A 182 -8.54 -23.12 1.32
N PRO A 183 -8.54 -23.92 2.39
CA PRO A 183 -9.18 -25.23 2.37
C PRO A 183 -10.71 -25.16 2.22
N PHE A 184 -11.28 -23.96 2.13
CA PHE A 184 -12.73 -23.72 2.11
C PHE A 184 -13.20 -22.99 0.86
N ARG A 185 -12.70 -23.38 -0.32
CA ARG A 185 -13.25 -22.87 -1.58
C ARG A 185 -14.69 -23.36 -1.76
N ARG A 186 -15.64 -22.44 -1.70
CA ARG A 186 -17.01 -22.63 -2.17
C ARG A 186 -17.35 -21.49 -3.14
N PRO A 187 -16.89 -21.58 -4.40
CA PRO A 187 -17.20 -20.55 -5.39
C PRO A 187 -18.71 -20.40 -5.53
N ALA A 188 -19.16 -19.16 -5.62
CA ALA A 188 -20.55 -18.88 -5.92
C ALA A 188 -20.89 -19.45 -7.31
N PRO A 189 -22.12 -19.94 -7.53
CA PRO A 189 -22.54 -20.35 -8.87
C PRO A 189 -22.49 -19.16 -9.83
N ARG A 190 -22.17 -19.41 -11.10
CA ARG A 190 -22.05 -18.37 -12.12
C ARG A 190 -23.28 -17.46 -12.16
N SER A 191 -24.48 -18.02 -12.06
CA SER A 191 -25.72 -17.26 -12.00
C SER A 191 -25.83 -16.25 -10.84
N ALA A 192 -25.09 -16.47 -9.75
CA ALA A 192 -25.06 -15.52 -8.64
C ALA A 192 -24.14 -14.32 -8.92
N ILE A 193 -23.19 -14.45 -9.83
CA ILE A 193 -22.23 -13.38 -10.18
C ILE A 193 -22.54 -12.68 -11.50
N GLU A 194 -23.38 -13.28 -12.38
CA GLU A 194 -23.73 -12.70 -13.69
C GLU A 194 -24.24 -11.27 -13.59
N LYS A 195 -25.02 -10.98 -12.54
CA LYS A 195 -25.51 -9.63 -12.25
C LYS A 195 -24.41 -8.62 -11.85
N TYR A 196 -23.19 -9.09 -11.59
CA TYR A 196 -22.05 -8.28 -11.19
C TYR A 196 -20.99 -8.17 -12.30
N LEU A 197 -21.15 -8.90 -13.39
CA LEU A 197 -20.20 -8.93 -14.48
C LEU A 197 -20.60 -7.94 -15.58
N LEU A 198 -19.64 -7.18 -16.05
CA LEU A 198 -19.77 -6.53 -17.34
C LEU A 198 -19.78 -7.61 -18.43
N PRO A 199 -20.61 -7.49 -19.47
CA PRO A 199 -20.76 -8.54 -20.50
C PRO A 199 -19.44 -8.98 -21.15
N ALA A 200 -18.47 -8.08 -21.25
CA ALA A 200 -17.16 -8.35 -21.84
C ALA A 200 -16.23 -9.24 -21.00
N LEU A 201 -16.57 -9.53 -19.73
CA LEU A 201 -15.70 -10.24 -18.78
C LEU A 201 -16.14 -11.70 -18.53
N SER A 202 -17.01 -12.23 -19.35
CA SER A 202 -17.73 -13.48 -19.07
C SER A 202 -16.88 -14.75 -18.92
N ASP A 203 -15.61 -14.78 -19.36
CA ASP A 203 -14.79 -16.00 -19.37
C ASP A 203 -13.32 -15.80 -18.89
N THR A 204 -13.07 -14.85 -18.02
CA THR A 204 -11.73 -14.54 -17.52
C THR A 204 -11.42 -15.21 -16.19
N ILE A 205 -10.14 -15.22 -15.78
CA ILE A 205 -9.71 -15.63 -14.44
C ILE A 205 -10.40 -14.80 -13.36
N GLU A 206 -10.79 -13.56 -13.69
CA GLU A 206 -11.47 -12.64 -12.78
C GLU A 206 -12.87 -13.11 -12.42
N VAL A 207 -13.57 -13.76 -13.35
CA VAL A 207 -14.85 -14.41 -13.07
C VAL A 207 -14.69 -15.44 -11.96
N ARG A 208 -13.64 -16.25 -12.01
CA ARG A 208 -13.35 -17.26 -10.98
C ARG A 208 -13.01 -16.62 -9.64
N ARG A 209 -12.19 -15.58 -9.66
CA ARG A 209 -11.85 -14.81 -8.44
C ARG A 209 -13.08 -14.18 -7.81
N LEU A 210 -13.96 -13.60 -8.62
CA LEU A 210 -15.22 -13.04 -8.16
C LEU A 210 -16.16 -14.12 -7.61
N GLN A 211 -16.23 -15.30 -8.24
CA GLN A 211 -17.00 -16.43 -7.71
C GLN A 211 -16.50 -16.86 -6.33
N ASP A 212 -15.18 -16.96 -6.15
CA ASP A 212 -14.57 -17.31 -4.88
C ASP A 212 -14.85 -16.22 -3.82
N HIS A 213 -14.72 -14.94 -4.18
CA HIS A 213 -15.00 -13.81 -3.30
C HIS A 213 -16.46 -13.77 -2.85
N ILE A 214 -17.41 -13.80 -3.79
CA ILE A 214 -18.85 -13.78 -3.47
C ILE A 214 -19.26 -15.05 -2.70
N GLY A 215 -18.71 -16.20 -3.05
CA GLY A 215 -18.94 -17.44 -2.32
C GLY A 215 -18.50 -17.34 -0.86
N TRP A 216 -17.32 -16.80 -0.61
CA TRP A 216 -16.82 -16.52 0.74
C TRP A 216 -17.67 -15.45 1.44
N ALA A 217 -17.92 -14.33 0.79
CA ALA A 217 -18.68 -13.21 1.34
C ALA A 217 -20.09 -13.64 1.79
N SER A 218 -20.78 -14.46 0.99
CA SER A 218 -22.12 -14.98 1.32
C SER A 218 -22.17 -15.83 2.58
N LEU A 219 -21.05 -16.47 2.94
CA LEU A 219 -20.96 -17.31 4.13
C LEU A 219 -20.60 -16.52 5.39
N TYR A 220 -19.80 -15.48 5.27
CA TYR A 220 -19.16 -14.81 6.41
C TYR A 220 -19.65 -13.38 6.66
N ARG A 221 -20.23 -12.70 5.67
CA ARG A 221 -20.70 -11.31 5.79
C ARG A 221 -22.12 -11.23 6.33
N ILE A 222 -22.32 -11.59 7.59
CA ILE A 222 -23.64 -11.53 8.27
C ILE A 222 -23.97 -10.10 8.73
N GLY A 223 -22.98 -9.21 8.81
CA GLY A 223 -23.15 -7.81 9.21
C GLY A 223 -21.88 -7.00 9.00
N GLU A 224 -21.95 -5.69 9.17
CA GLU A 224 -20.86 -4.74 8.93
C GLU A 224 -19.51 -5.20 9.51
N ARG A 225 -19.54 -5.78 10.72
CA ARG A 225 -18.33 -6.22 11.45
C ARG A 225 -17.57 -7.37 10.77
N ASN A 226 -18.16 -8.00 9.78
CA ASN A 226 -17.61 -9.16 9.09
C ASN A 226 -17.00 -8.81 7.72
N TYR A 227 -17.12 -7.57 7.26
CA TYR A 227 -16.43 -7.07 6.08
C TYR A 227 -14.94 -6.89 6.36
N SER A 228 -14.12 -6.91 5.33
CA SER A 228 -12.66 -7.03 5.45
C SER A 228 -12.02 -5.91 6.26
N ALA A 229 -12.23 -4.63 5.92
CA ALA A 229 -11.72 -3.52 6.71
C ALA A 229 -12.15 -3.58 8.19
N ALA A 230 -13.43 -3.94 8.44
CA ALA A 230 -13.93 -4.08 9.81
C ALA A 230 -13.19 -5.18 10.59
N ARG A 231 -12.90 -6.31 9.94
CA ARG A 231 -12.19 -7.44 10.55
C ARG A 231 -10.75 -7.06 10.88
N VAL A 232 -10.04 -6.45 9.93
CA VAL A 232 -8.65 -6.00 10.11
C VAL A 232 -8.56 -4.99 11.25
N MET A 233 -9.37 -3.92 11.22
CA MET A 233 -9.34 -2.90 12.27
C MET A 233 -9.72 -3.46 13.65
N ARG A 234 -10.69 -4.39 13.73
CA ARG A 234 -11.01 -5.09 15.00
C ARG A 234 -9.87 -5.97 15.48
N SER A 235 -9.16 -6.62 14.59
CA SER A 235 -7.97 -7.39 14.92
C SER A 235 -6.84 -6.46 15.42
N GLY A 236 -6.71 -5.26 14.83
CA GLY A 236 -5.83 -4.20 15.31
C GLY A 236 -6.19 -3.73 16.72
N MET A 237 -7.48 -3.47 16.98
CA MET A 237 -7.96 -3.12 18.34
C MET A 237 -7.64 -4.22 19.35
N ALA A 238 -7.79 -5.49 18.98
CA ALA A 238 -7.44 -6.61 19.86
C ALA A 238 -5.92 -6.77 20.04
N ALA A 239 -5.11 -6.34 19.07
CA ALA A 239 -3.65 -6.26 19.23
C ALA A 239 -3.26 -5.13 20.19
N LEU A 240 -3.87 -3.95 20.10
CA LEU A 240 -3.66 -2.85 21.08
C LEU A 240 -3.94 -3.29 22.52
N GLU A 241 -5.03 -4.05 22.76
CA GLU A 241 -5.32 -4.59 24.09
C GLU A 241 -4.21 -5.53 24.61
N GLN A 242 -3.55 -6.27 23.74
CA GLN A 242 -2.44 -7.15 24.13
C GLN A 242 -1.12 -6.39 24.35
N LEU A 243 -0.98 -5.25 23.68
CA LEU A 243 0.25 -4.45 23.68
C LEU A 243 0.26 -3.35 24.73
N LYS A 244 -0.90 -2.96 25.30
CA LYS A 244 -1.02 -1.81 26.20
C LYS A 244 -0.04 -1.82 27.37
N ASP A 245 0.29 -3.00 27.89
CA ASP A 245 1.20 -3.20 29.02
C ASP A 245 2.64 -3.60 28.57
N LYS A 246 2.93 -3.52 27.26
CA LYS A 246 4.19 -3.96 26.64
C LYS A 246 4.87 -2.83 25.86
N GLN A 247 4.82 -1.62 26.42
CA GLN A 247 5.43 -0.46 25.76
C GLN A 247 6.96 -0.45 25.92
N PRO A 248 7.70 0.10 24.94
CA PRO A 248 7.19 0.60 23.66
C PRO A 248 6.91 -0.55 22.68
N PHE A 249 5.93 -0.36 21.81
CA PHE A 249 5.55 -1.32 20.80
C PHE A 249 5.44 -0.71 19.40
N PHE A 250 5.58 -1.57 18.39
CA PHE A 250 5.19 -1.30 17.01
C PHE A 250 3.96 -2.13 16.66
N LEU A 251 2.91 -1.49 16.13
CA LEU A 251 1.74 -2.16 15.57
C LEU A 251 1.50 -1.68 14.13
N GLY A 252 1.61 -2.60 13.16
CA GLY A 252 1.14 -2.40 11.80
C GLY A 252 -0.30 -2.92 11.65
N VAL A 253 -1.17 -2.13 11.02
CA VAL A 253 -2.54 -2.51 10.63
C VAL A 253 -2.70 -2.18 9.16
N ASP A 254 -2.64 -3.21 8.33
CA ASP A 254 -2.60 -3.11 6.87
C ASP A 254 -3.88 -3.72 6.29
N SER A 255 -4.77 -2.85 5.81
CA SER A 255 -6.05 -3.24 5.20
C SER A 255 -5.94 -3.25 3.68
N PHE A 256 -6.42 -4.33 3.07
CA PHE A 256 -6.52 -4.43 1.62
C PHE A 256 -7.67 -3.57 1.05
N ASP A 257 -8.67 -3.18 1.87
CA ASP A 257 -9.66 -2.20 1.45
C ASP A 257 -9.05 -0.79 1.42
N PRO A 258 -9.43 0.07 0.44
CA PRO A 258 -10.51 -0.06 -0.56
C PRO A 258 -10.10 -0.68 -1.91
N HIS A 259 -9.19 -1.65 -1.95
CA HIS A 259 -8.89 -2.42 -3.17
C HIS A 259 -10.17 -3.07 -3.72
N GLU A 260 -10.29 -3.15 -5.03
CA GLU A 260 -11.40 -3.87 -5.67
C GLU A 260 -11.47 -5.34 -5.21
N PRO A 261 -12.67 -5.96 -5.18
CA PRO A 261 -13.98 -5.46 -5.62
C PRO A 261 -14.59 -4.47 -4.63
N PHE A 262 -15.16 -3.37 -5.14
CA PHE A 262 -15.80 -2.34 -4.32
C PHE A 262 -17.17 -2.81 -3.85
N ASP A 263 -17.24 -3.43 -2.69
CA ASP A 263 -18.44 -4.10 -2.20
C ASP A 263 -18.79 -3.74 -0.75
N ALA A 264 -18.62 -2.46 -0.40
CA ALA A 264 -19.01 -1.88 0.87
C ALA A 264 -20.43 -2.28 1.31
N PRO A 265 -20.72 -2.31 2.62
CA PRO A 265 -22.07 -2.51 3.08
C PRO A 265 -23.04 -1.50 2.42
N PRO A 266 -24.24 -1.91 1.98
CA PRO A 266 -25.15 -1.07 1.17
C PRO A 266 -25.53 0.28 1.80
N VAL A 267 -25.39 0.41 3.12
CA VAL A 267 -25.64 1.68 3.81
C VAL A 267 -24.63 2.77 3.42
N TYR A 268 -23.38 2.39 3.12
CA TYR A 268 -22.34 3.34 2.72
C TYR A 268 -22.52 3.77 1.27
N VAL A 269 -22.94 2.86 0.40
CA VAL A 269 -23.30 3.20 -0.98
C VAL A 269 -24.42 4.25 -0.97
N ARG A 270 -25.49 4.02 -0.22
CA ARG A 270 -26.59 5.01 -0.06
C ARG A 270 -26.12 6.35 0.54
N LEU A 271 -25.10 6.31 1.41
CA LEU A 271 -24.55 7.51 2.03
C LEU A 271 -23.82 8.41 1.03
N ILE A 272 -23.16 7.83 0.02
CA ILE A 272 -22.45 8.56 -1.03
C ILE A 272 -23.43 9.22 -1.98
N GLU A 273 -24.44 8.50 -2.42
CA GLU A 273 -25.32 8.88 -3.53
C GLU A 273 -26.48 9.79 -3.15
N GLY A 274 -26.86 9.76 -1.89
CA GLY A 274 -28.13 10.36 -1.47
C GLY A 274 -29.36 9.59 -2.00
N ALA A 275 -30.54 10.24 -1.99
CA ALA A 275 -31.82 9.58 -2.26
C ALA A 275 -32.05 9.13 -3.72
N LYS A 276 -31.21 9.56 -4.66
CA LYS A 276 -31.35 9.26 -6.10
C LYS A 276 -30.29 8.33 -6.67
N GLY A 277 -29.50 7.74 -5.79
CA GLY A 277 -28.31 7.04 -6.23
C GLY A 277 -28.52 5.67 -6.87
N PRO A 278 -27.39 4.99 -7.24
CA PRO A 278 -27.36 3.77 -8.05
C PRO A 278 -28.08 2.58 -7.45
N LEU A 279 -28.48 2.57 -6.18
CA LEU A 279 -29.48 1.58 -5.74
C LEU A 279 -30.78 1.70 -6.54
N GLY A 280 -31.12 2.89 -7.05
CA GLY A 280 -32.15 3.07 -8.07
C GLY A 280 -31.72 2.47 -9.40
N ILE A 281 -30.54 2.83 -9.89
CA ILE A 281 -29.95 2.30 -11.14
C ILE A 281 -29.67 0.80 -11.04
N GLN A 282 -29.13 0.32 -9.91
CA GLN A 282 -28.92 -1.09 -9.65
C GLN A 282 -30.22 -1.89 -9.61
N LYS A 283 -31.27 -1.33 -9.02
CA LYS A 283 -32.59 -1.97 -8.98
C LYS A 283 -33.21 -2.06 -10.38
N GLU A 284 -32.99 -1.05 -11.22
CA GLU A 284 -33.51 -1.03 -12.59
C GLU A 284 -32.67 -1.90 -13.54
N ARG A 285 -31.35 -1.92 -13.39
CA ARG A 285 -30.44 -2.65 -14.28
C ARG A 285 -30.04 -4.04 -13.74
N GLY A 286 -30.28 -4.33 -12.46
CA GLY A 286 -29.92 -5.62 -11.83
C GLY A 286 -28.42 -5.87 -11.73
N ILE A 287 -27.58 -4.86 -11.93
CA ILE A 287 -26.12 -4.95 -12.02
C ILE A 287 -25.51 -4.22 -10.85
N LEU A 288 -24.70 -4.92 -10.06
CA LEU A 288 -23.66 -4.32 -9.24
C LEU A 288 -22.36 -4.48 -10.01
N PRO A 289 -21.70 -3.44 -10.51
CA PRO A 289 -20.39 -3.57 -11.06
C PRO A 289 -19.42 -3.87 -9.93
N ILE A 290 -19.13 -5.13 -9.73
CA ILE A 290 -18.06 -5.59 -8.87
C ILE A 290 -16.93 -5.94 -9.80
N GLN A 291 -15.97 -5.10 -9.80
CA GLN A 291 -14.70 -5.28 -10.46
C GLN A 291 -14.70 -5.73 -11.93
N PRO A 292 -14.40 -4.83 -12.78
CA PRO A 292 -14.06 -5.12 -14.15
C PRO A 292 -12.56 -5.29 -14.42
N PHE A 293 -11.62 -5.60 -13.50
CA PHE A 293 -10.44 -4.82 -13.66
C PHE A 293 -9.12 -5.42 -13.45
N LEU A 294 -8.87 -6.54 -13.99
CA LEU A 294 -7.53 -6.99 -14.26
C LEU A 294 -7.36 -7.27 -15.76
N THR A 295 -8.05 -6.49 -16.56
CA THR A 295 -7.79 -6.49 -18.00
C THR A 295 -6.76 -5.42 -18.33
N PRO A 296 -5.79 -5.70 -19.18
CA PRO A 296 -4.85 -4.69 -19.66
C PRO A 296 -5.57 -3.45 -20.19
N ALA A 297 -4.96 -2.27 -20.07
CA ALA A 297 -5.51 -1.01 -20.57
C ALA A 297 -6.02 -1.11 -22.01
N SER A 298 -5.37 -1.93 -22.84
CA SER A 298 -5.81 -2.27 -24.19
C SER A 298 -7.18 -2.97 -24.29
N ALA A 299 -7.74 -3.42 -23.17
CA ALA A 299 -9.07 -4.01 -23.15
C ALA A 299 -10.16 -2.99 -22.82
N MET A 300 -9.82 -1.81 -22.29
CA MET A 300 -10.80 -0.73 -22.04
C MET A 300 -11.33 -0.13 -23.34
N ASP A 301 -10.50 -0.03 -24.39
CA ASP A 301 -10.97 0.35 -25.73
C ASP A 301 -12.04 -0.61 -26.30
N LYS A 302 -12.23 -1.77 -25.63
CA LYS A 302 -13.17 -2.82 -26.04
C LYS A 302 -14.36 -2.98 -25.11
N ILE A 303 -14.33 -2.33 -23.94
CA ILE A 303 -15.43 -2.37 -22.96
C ILE A 303 -16.22 -1.07 -23.10
N ASP A 304 -17.39 -1.18 -23.72
CA ASP A 304 -18.34 -0.07 -23.80
C ASP A 304 -18.94 0.15 -22.41
N ILE A 305 -18.31 1.04 -21.63
CA ILE A 305 -18.78 1.46 -20.32
C ILE A 305 -19.47 2.81 -20.47
N ASP A 306 -20.77 2.82 -20.28
CA ASP A 306 -21.53 4.07 -20.30
C ASP A 306 -21.19 4.97 -19.09
N ALA A 307 -21.48 6.27 -19.23
CA ALA A 307 -21.16 7.27 -18.21
C ALA A 307 -21.82 6.95 -16.85
N ASP A 308 -23.06 6.43 -16.85
CA ASP A 308 -23.77 6.09 -15.62
C ASP A 308 -23.10 4.92 -14.89
N THR A 309 -22.62 3.92 -15.65
CA THR A 309 -21.87 2.79 -15.07
C THR A 309 -20.54 3.26 -14.49
N LEU A 310 -19.86 4.20 -15.16
CA LEU A 310 -18.62 4.77 -14.67
C LEU A 310 -18.82 5.56 -13.37
N GLU A 311 -19.86 6.41 -13.31
CA GLU A 311 -20.23 7.12 -12.08
C GLU A 311 -20.55 6.17 -10.94
N LEU A 312 -21.21 5.05 -11.24
CA LEU A 312 -21.48 4.01 -10.24
C LEU A 312 -20.21 3.37 -9.70
N VAL A 313 -19.21 3.08 -10.55
CA VAL A 313 -17.89 2.56 -10.10
C VAL A 313 -17.23 3.54 -9.13
N ARG A 314 -17.24 4.84 -9.45
CA ARG A 314 -16.71 5.90 -8.60
C ARG A 314 -17.41 6.00 -7.25
N ASP A 315 -18.73 5.85 -7.25
CA ASP A 315 -19.54 5.86 -6.03
C ASP A 315 -19.30 4.63 -5.16
N LEU A 316 -19.13 3.45 -5.77
CA LEU A 316 -18.80 2.22 -5.04
C LEU A 316 -17.40 2.31 -4.40
N TYR A 317 -16.42 2.83 -5.13
CA TYR A 317 -15.10 3.08 -4.56
C TYR A 317 -15.16 4.09 -3.40
N ALA A 318 -15.87 5.19 -3.57
CA ALA A 318 -16.08 6.19 -2.52
C ALA A 318 -16.78 5.60 -1.28
N ALA A 319 -17.74 4.70 -1.49
CA ALA A 319 -18.43 3.99 -0.42
C ALA A 319 -17.50 3.04 0.34
N GLU A 320 -16.64 2.30 -0.38
CA GLU A 320 -15.64 1.41 0.22
C GLU A 320 -14.64 2.19 1.06
N LEU A 321 -14.10 3.28 0.53
CA LEU A 321 -13.20 4.16 1.29
C LEU A 321 -13.90 4.79 2.50
N THR A 322 -15.17 5.21 2.37
CA THR A 322 -15.96 5.74 3.49
C THR A 322 -16.15 4.69 4.59
N PHE A 323 -16.36 3.45 4.20
CA PHE A 323 -16.46 2.34 5.13
C PHE A 323 -15.13 2.05 5.84
N ALA A 324 -14.03 1.99 5.09
CA ALA A 324 -12.68 1.81 5.65
C ALA A 324 -12.32 2.93 6.63
N ASP A 325 -12.56 4.20 6.26
CA ASP A 325 -12.35 5.39 7.12
C ASP A 325 -13.08 5.28 8.46
N ARG A 326 -14.35 4.86 8.42
CA ARG A 326 -15.12 4.68 9.66
C ARG A 326 -14.45 3.67 10.61
N TRP A 327 -13.89 2.59 10.09
CA TRP A 327 -13.25 1.58 10.91
C TRP A 327 -11.84 1.98 11.35
N ILE A 328 -11.12 2.77 10.55
CA ILE A 328 -9.90 3.46 10.97
C ILE A 328 -10.20 4.36 12.17
N GLY A 329 -11.28 5.14 12.12
CA GLY A 329 -11.71 5.98 13.26
C GLY A 329 -11.98 5.17 14.51
N LYS A 330 -12.59 3.97 14.40
CA LYS A 330 -12.79 3.09 15.57
C LYS A 330 -11.47 2.55 16.14
N LEU A 331 -10.47 2.29 15.29
CA LEU A 331 -9.15 1.89 15.74
C LEU A 331 -8.45 3.04 16.49
N LEU A 332 -8.51 4.25 15.95
CA LEU A 332 -7.96 5.44 16.60
C LEU A 332 -8.66 5.74 17.94
N ASN A 333 -9.99 5.67 18.00
CA ASN A 333 -10.73 5.81 19.25
C ASN A 333 -10.32 4.72 20.27
N LYS A 334 -10.05 3.50 19.80
CA LYS A 334 -9.57 2.44 20.72
C LYS A 334 -8.20 2.75 21.28
N LEU A 335 -7.32 3.40 20.53
CA LEU A 335 -6.02 3.88 21.02
C LEU A 335 -6.21 4.92 22.13
N ASP A 336 -7.17 5.85 21.94
CA ASP A 336 -7.55 6.86 22.92
C ASP A 336 -8.18 6.21 24.18
N ASP A 337 -9.13 5.30 24.02
CA ASP A 337 -9.81 4.58 25.11
C ASP A 337 -8.84 3.80 26.01
N LEU A 338 -7.71 3.35 25.47
CA LEU A 338 -6.65 2.66 26.20
C LEU A 338 -5.65 3.61 26.87
N GLY A 339 -5.80 4.93 26.70
CA GLY A 339 -4.85 5.93 27.20
C GLY A 339 -3.47 5.87 26.54
N LEU A 340 -3.39 5.37 25.31
CA LEU A 340 -2.14 5.20 24.59
C LEU A 340 -1.84 6.34 23.60
N ALA A 341 -2.82 7.18 23.31
CA ALA A 341 -2.74 8.18 22.24
C ALA A 341 -1.62 9.21 22.47
N ASP A 342 -1.42 9.64 23.72
CA ASP A 342 -0.43 10.65 24.10
C ASP A 342 1.01 10.10 24.11
N ASN A 343 1.17 8.80 23.92
CA ASN A 343 2.49 8.14 23.78
C ASN A 343 2.60 7.30 22.50
N THR A 344 1.80 7.60 21.46
CA THR A 344 1.82 6.83 20.22
C THR A 344 1.92 7.74 19.01
N VAL A 345 2.96 7.56 18.21
CA VAL A 345 3.03 8.08 16.84
C VAL A 345 2.02 7.32 16.00
N VAL A 346 1.13 8.03 15.29
CA VAL A 346 0.23 7.41 14.31
C VAL A 346 0.70 7.76 12.92
N TYR A 347 0.98 6.74 12.15
CA TYR A 347 1.42 6.84 10.76
C TYR A 347 0.30 6.30 9.85
N TYR A 348 -0.15 7.07 8.89
CA TYR A 348 -1.14 6.65 7.89
C TYR A 348 -0.63 6.91 6.49
N LEU A 349 -0.73 5.91 5.63
CA LEU A 349 -0.47 6.03 4.19
C LEU A 349 -1.27 5.02 3.39
N SER A 350 -1.40 5.28 2.09
CA SER A 350 -1.78 4.27 1.09
C SER A 350 -0.57 3.75 0.34
N ASP A 351 -0.70 2.56 -0.20
CA ASP A 351 0.34 1.95 -1.03
C ASP A 351 0.39 2.51 -2.44
N HIS A 352 -0.74 2.71 -3.09
CA HIS A 352 -0.95 3.36 -4.38
C HIS A 352 -2.42 3.73 -4.51
N GLY A 353 -2.80 4.36 -5.61
CA GLY A 353 -4.18 4.62 -5.96
C GLY A 353 -4.71 3.66 -7.04
N VAL A 354 -5.76 4.11 -7.75
CA VAL A 354 -6.47 3.34 -8.77
C VAL A 354 -7.14 4.31 -9.76
N THR A 355 -7.10 4.03 -11.06
CA THR A 355 -7.89 4.77 -12.05
C THR A 355 -9.34 4.31 -12.03
N LEU A 356 -10.26 5.26 -12.15
CA LEU A 356 -11.72 5.05 -12.12
C LEU A 356 -12.37 5.66 -13.37
N GLY A 357 -11.76 5.38 -14.54
CA GLY A 357 -12.19 5.86 -15.85
C GLY A 357 -11.35 6.99 -16.43
N GLU A 358 -10.44 7.57 -15.65
CA GLU A 358 -9.46 8.50 -16.17
C GLU A 358 -8.57 7.78 -17.20
N HIS A 359 -8.15 8.48 -18.24
CA HIS A 359 -7.35 7.95 -19.35
C HIS A 359 -8.01 6.75 -20.08
N GLY A 360 -9.33 6.58 -19.96
CA GLY A 360 -10.04 5.42 -20.48
C GLY A 360 -9.74 4.11 -19.73
N ILE A 361 -9.25 4.18 -18.49
CA ILE A 361 -8.76 3.03 -17.72
C ILE A 361 -9.52 2.91 -16.41
N ILE A 362 -9.90 1.68 -16.03
CA ILE A 362 -10.37 1.38 -14.69
C ILE A 362 -9.42 0.32 -14.09
N GLY A 363 -8.98 0.53 -12.84
CA GLY A 363 -8.03 -0.35 -12.18
C GLY A 363 -6.60 0.18 -12.22
N LYS A 364 -5.64 -0.71 -12.09
CA LYS A 364 -4.21 -0.40 -12.04
C LYS A 364 -3.36 -1.34 -12.90
N SER A 365 -3.97 -1.93 -13.90
CA SER A 365 -3.33 -2.88 -14.82
C SER A 365 -2.63 -2.20 -15.99
N THR A 366 -2.56 -0.89 -15.98
CA THR A 366 -1.78 -0.14 -16.97
C THR A 366 -0.35 0.04 -16.49
N PRO A 367 0.63 -0.14 -17.36
CA PRO A 367 2.00 0.23 -17.03
C PRO A 367 2.24 1.75 -17.03
N ARG A 368 1.23 2.56 -16.85
CA ARG A 368 1.33 4.02 -16.79
C ARG A 368 0.81 4.52 -15.45
N PRO A 369 1.68 4.76 -14.48
CA PRO A 369 1.27 5.25 -13.16
C PRO A 369 0.96 6.75 -13.22
N TYR A 370 -0.21 7.10 -13.72
CA TYR A 370 -0.76 8.44 -13.71
C TYR A 370 -0.95 8.96 -12.27
N PRO A 371 -1.19 10.27 -12.06
CA PRO A 371 -1.37 10.86 -10.73
C PRO A 371 -2.39 10.11 -9.85
N GLU A 372 -3.46 9.57 -10.44
CA GLU A 372 -4.47 8.77 -9.74
C GLU A 372 -3.92 7.48 -9.12
N ILE A 373 -2.77 6.99 -9.62
CA ILE A 373 -2.12 5.77 -9.11
C ILE A 373 -0.98 6.11 -8.15
N HIS A 374 -0.18 7.15 -8.43
CA HIS A 374 1.02 7.41 -7.66
C HIS A 374 0.88 8.50 -6.60
N HIS A 375 -0.14 9.35 -6.63
CA HIS A 375 -0.36 10.36 -5.59
C HIS A 375 -1.23 9.78 -4.47
N VAL A 376 -0.61 9.49 -3.33
CA VAL A 376 -1.26 8.83 -2.19
C VAL A 376 -1.32 9.73 -0.95
N PRO A 377 -2.29 9.53 -0.06
CA PRO A 377 -2.30 10.20 1.24
C PRO A 377 -1.17 9.67 2.13
N TYR A 378 -0.57 10.58 2.92
CA TYR A 378 0.56 10.28 3.80
C TYR A 378 0.60 11.26 4.96
N MET A 379 0.44 10.78 6.20
CA MET A 379 0.30 11.59 7.39
C MET A 379 1.03 10.97 8.57
N ILE A 380 1.65 11.82 9.40
CA ILE A 380 2.30 11.40 10.65
C ILE A 380 1.80 12.28 11.79
N ARG A 381 1.11 11.70 12.77
CA ARG A 381 0.73 12.36 14.02
C ARG A 381 1.79 12.09 15.08
N HIS A 382 2.42 13.14 15.58
CA HIS A 382 3.33 13.05 16.72
C HIS A 382 2.53 13.08 18.04
N PRO A 383 2.86 12.26 19.07
CA PRO A 383 2.10 12.21 20.31
C PRO A 383 2.08 13.55 21.07
N GLU A 384 3.13 14.35 20.98
CA GLU A 384 3.21 15.68 21.58
C GLU A 384 2.50 16.78 20.75
N GLY A 385 1.76 16.43 19.70
CA GLY A 385 1.08 17.39 18.83
C GLY A 385 2.01 18.26 17.99
N LYS A 386 3.29 17.89 17.85
CA LYS A 386 4.23 18.64 16.99
C LYS A 386 3.72 18.66 15.57
N LEU A 387 3.77 19.85 14.94
CA LEU A 387 3.36 20.08 13.54
C LEU A 387 1.90 19.68 13.23
N ALA A 388 1.03 19.61 14.24
CA ALA A 388 -0.37 19.28 14.07
C ALA A 388 -1.06 20.22 13.09
N GLY A 389 -1.76 19.67 12.09
CA GLY A 389 -2.49 20.39 11.05
C GLY A 389 -1.61 21.11 10.01
N GLN A 390 -0.29 20.94 10.09
CA GLN A 390 0.62 21.51 9.12
C GLN A 390 0.79 20.61 7.89
N THR A 391 1.30 21.20 6.81
CA THR A 391 1.57 20.52 5.56
C THR A 391 3.05 20.62 5.23
N SER A 392 3.66 19.49 4.86
CA SER A 392 5.03 19.43 4.34
C SER A 392 5.01 19.35 2.82
N GLY A 393 5.83 20.17 2.19
CA GLY A 393 6.06 20.08 0.75
C GLY A 393 7.12 19.06 0.33
N TYR A 394 7.65 18.27 1.25
CA TYR A 394 8.62 17.23 0.92
C TYR A 394 7.95 16.09 0.15
N PHE A 395 8.60 15.58 -0.89
CA PHE A 395 8.13 14.39 -1.61
C PHE A 395 8.39 13.14 -0.78
N ALA A 396 7.41 12.76 0.05
CA ALA A 396 7.50 11.54 0.85
C ALA A 396 7.33 10.27 -0.02
N SER A 397 7.88 9.16 0.45
CA SER A 397 7.79 7.90 -0.27
C SER A 397 7.68 6.71 0.68
N THR A 398 7.23 5.58 0.15
CA THR A 398 7.00 4.36 0.95
C THR A 398 8.29 3.76 1.51
N HIS A 399 9.44 3.95 0.86
CA HIS A 399 10.74 3.48 1.41
C HIS A 399 11.25 4.35 2.57
N ASP A 400 10.69 5.55 2.80
CA ASP A 400 11.01 6.40 3.96
C ASP A 400 10.42 5.83 5.28
N VAL A 401 9.37 5.00 5.19
CA VAL A 401 8.61 4.50 6.34
C VAL A 401 9.49 3.72 7.32
N ALA A 402 10.29 2.79 6.82
CA ALA A 402 11.12 1.93 7.66
C ALA A 402 12.11 2.75 8.50
N ARG A 403 12.83 3.67 7.86
CA ARG A 403 13.84 4.50 8.52
C ARG A 403 13.22 5.48 9.49
N THR A 404 12.09 6.09 9.12
CA THR A 404 11.32 6.98 9.99
C THR A 404 10.81 6.27 11.23
N ILE A 405 10.26 5.05 11.10
CA ILE A 405 9.79 4.27 12.24
C ILE A 405 10.96 3.90 13.17
N LEU A 406 12.07 3.43 12.63
CA LEU A 406 13.27 3.12 13.42
C LEU A 406 13.77 4.35 14.19
N SER A 407 13.74 5.53 13.58
CA SER A 407 14.13 6.79 14.19
C SER A 407 13.29 7.13 15.42
N PHE A 408 11.96 6.97 15.36
CA PHE A 408 11.08 7.19 16.52
C PHE A 408 11.43 6.29 17.72
N PHE A 409 11.97 5.10 17.49
CA PHE A 409 12.48 4.22 18.54
C PHE A 409 13.94 4.50 18.92
N GLY A 410 14.59 5.48 18.31
CA GLY A 410 16.02 5.74 18.50
C GLY A 410 16.92 4.61 17.98
N VAL A 411 16.41 3.80 17.08
CA VAL A 411 17.09 2.62 16.52
C VAL A 411 17.76 2.99 15.20
N ARG A 412 19.05 2.71 15.07
CA ARG A 412 19.78 3.01 13.83
C ARG A 412 19.32 2.09 12.70
N ALA A 413 18.99 2.69 11.56
CA ALA A 413 18.64 1.95 10.36
C ALA A 413 19.87 1.26 9.74
N PRO A 414 19.76 0.01 9.26
CA PRO A 414 20.78 -0.64 8.43
C PRO A 414 21.15 0.18 7.20
N GLY A 415 22.41 0.12 6.75
CA GLY A 415 22.90 0.90 5.63
C GLY A 415 22.21 0.63 4.29
N LEU A 416 21.58 -0.54 4.14
CA LEU A 416 20.78 -0.90 2.95
C LEU A 416 19.43 -0.17 2.88
N MET A 417 18.93 0.40 3.97
CA MET A 417 17.70 1.19 3.99
C MET A 417 17.98 2.59 3.42
N ALA A 418 17.54 2.84 2.22
CA ALA A 418 17.85 4.04 1.44
C ALA A 418 16.85 5.20 1.66
N GLY A 419 15.74 4.96 2.38
CA GLY A 419 14.76 6.00 2.68
C GLY A 419 15.29 7.12 3.58
N GLU A 420 14.60 8.25 3.62
CA GLU A 420 14.89 9.35 4.52
C GLU A 420 14.19 9.19 5.87
N ASP A 421 14.76 9.80 6.90
CA ASP A 421 14.14 9.89 8.22
C ASP A 421 13.21 11.13 8.28
N LEU A 422 11.94 10.92 8.03
CA LEU A 422 10.94 11.99 8.14
C LEU A 422 10.61 12.34 9.60
N GLY A 423 11.03 11.53 10.58
CA GLY A 423 10.94 11.83 12.01
C GLY A 423 11.78 13.05 12.39
N ALA A 424 12.86 13.29 11.66
CA ALA A 424 13.74 14.45 11.86
C ALA A 424 13.01 15.80 11.72
N ILE A 425 11.95 15.86 10.89
CA ILE A 425 11.16 17.09 10.69
C ILE A 425 10.51 17.53 12.01
N PHE A 426 10.07 16.59 12.86
CA PHE A 426 9.47 16.90 14.17
C PHE A 426 10.49 17.40 15.19
N GLU A 427 11.78 17.27 14.89
CA GLU A 427 12.90 17.80 15.68
C GLU A 427 13.46 19.10 15.09
N GLY A 428 12.79 19.67 14.07
CA GLY A 428 13.23 20.88 13.36
C GLY A 428 14.46 20.68 12.47
N ARG A 429 14.70 19.44 12.03
CA ARG A 429 15.77 19.09 11.08
C ARG A 429 15.15 18.75 9.72
N ASP A 430 15.67 19.34 8.67
CA ASP A 430 15.21 19.01 7.33
C ASP A 430 15.82 17.67 6.86
N PRO A 431 15.03 16.80 6.21
CA PRO A 431 15.57 15.65 5.50
C PRO A 431 16.41 16.09 4.29
N THR A 432 17.19 15.19 3.72
CA THR A 432 17.92 15.47 2.48
C THR A 432 16.97 15.97 1.40
N PRO A 433 17.24 17.13 0.76
CA PRO A 433 16.34 17.68 -0.25
C PRO A 433 16.05 16.69 -1.38
N ARG A 434 14.78 16.51 -1.71
CA ARG A 434 14.29 15.67 -2.81
C ARG A 434 13.53 16.56 -3.80
N PRO A 435 14.23 17.18 -4.77
CA PRO A 435 13.61 18.11 -5.72
C PRO A 435 12.73 17.38 -6.74
N TYR A 436 12.97 16.09 -6.96
CA TYR A 436 12.21 15.22 -7.85
C TYR A 436 11.77 13.96 -7.10
N TYR A 437 10.65 13.40 -7.49
CA TYR A 437 10.31 12.02 -7.16
C TYR A 437 10.58 11.11 -8.36
N THR A 438 11.03 9.90 -8.09
CA THR A 438 11.18 8.85 -9.09
C THR A 438 10.47 7.60 -8.61
N ALA A 439 9.77 6.92 -9.50
CA ALA A 439 9.11 5.67 -9.18
C ALA A 439 9.05 4.75 -10.39
N CYS A 440 8.75 3.46 -10.14
CA CYS A 440 8.54 2.49 -11.18
C CYS A 440 7.23 1.71 -10.96
N TYR A 441 6.64 1.35 -12.08
CA TYR A 441 5.55 0.40 -12.15
C TYR A 441 5.84 -0.59 -13.28
N GLN A 442 6.26 -1.81 -12.90
CA GLN A 442 6.78 -2.78 -13.88
C GLN A 442 7.92 -2.17 -14.73
N GLU A 443 7.78 -2.20 -16.06
CA GLU A 443 8.75 -1.65 -17.01
C GLU A 443 8.51 -0.17 -17.34
N THR A 444 7.69 0.52 -16.58
CA THR A 444 7.43 1.96 -16.74
C THR A 444 8.02 2.73 -15.58
N TRP A 445 8.71 3.80 -15.92
CA TRP A 445 9.31 4.72 -14.98
C TRP A 445 8.61 6.07 -15.00
N ILE A 446 8.56 6.74 -13.86
CA ILE A 446 8.14 8.11 -13.74
C ILE A 446 9.21 8.94 -13.04
N CYS A 447 9.32 10.19 -13.49
CA CYS A 447 10.03 11.26 -12.80
C CYS A 447 9.15 12.49 -12.82
N GLY A 448 8.98 13.12 -11.68
CA GLY A 448 8.23 14.36 -11.62
C GLY A 448 8.76 15.32 -10.57
N ASP A 449 8.42 16.57 -10.74
CA ASP A 449 8.53 17.63 -9.76
C ASP A 449 7.11 18.16 -9.44
N ARG A 450 6.97 19.43 -9.02
CA ARG A 450 5.65 20.00 -8.74
C ARG A 450 4.90 20.47 -9.97
N GLU A 451 5.59 20.65 -11.08
CA GLU A 451 5.07 21.25 -12.28
C GLU A 451 5.00 20.25 -13.44
N TRP A 452 5.88 19.26 -13.44
CA TRP A 452 6.06 18.35 -14.57
C TRP A 452 6.06 16.88 -14.16
N LEU A 453 5.55 16.05 -15.05
CA LEU A 453 5.60 14.60 -14.96
C LEU A 453 6.10 14.01 -16.27
N LEU A 454 7.17 13.23 -16.19
CA LEU A 454 7.65 12.34 -17.25
C LEU A 454 7.18 10.92 -16.97
N ILE A 455 6.55 10.28 -17.93
CA ILE A 455 6.27 8.83 -17.96
C ILE A 455 7.06 8.24 -19.12
N SER A 456 7.86 7.20 -18.86
CA SER A 456 8.72 6.57 -19.86
C SER A 456 8.75 5.06 -19.70
N ASP A 457 9.02 4.33 -20.80
CA ASP A 457 9.54 2.97 -20.67
C ASP A 457 10.98 2.99 -20.13
N THR A 458 11.51 1.83 -19.77
CA THR A 458 12.85 1.69 -19.20
C THR A 458 13.97 2.00 -20.20
N GLU A 459 13.69 1.96 -21.50
CA GLU A 459 14.64 2.23 -22.59
C GLU A 459 14.63 3.72 -23.01
N GLY A 460 13.63 4.49 -22.59
CA GLY A 460 13.43 5.86 -23.00
C GLY A 460 12.98 6.02 -24.46
N THR A 461 12.43 4.96 -25.05
CA THR A 461 11.91 4.98 -26.43
C THR A 461 10.55 5.64 -26.50
N ARG A 462 9.76 5.53 -25.44
CA ARG A 462 8.49 6.22 -25.24
C ARG A 462 8.62 7.15 -24.06
N ARG A 463 8.62 8.45 -24.30
CA ARG A 463 8.67 9.50 -23.27
C ARG A 463 7.48 10.41 -23.45
N GLU A 464 6.60 10.41 -22.48
CA GLU A 464 5.42 11.25 -22.40
C GLU A 464 5.66 12.31 -21.33
N LEU A 465 5.41 13.58 -21.64
CA LEU A 465 5.63 14.72 -20.75
C LEU A 465 4.32 15.46 -20.49
N TYR A 466 4.05 15.77 -19.23
CA TYR A 466 2.83 16.43 -18.80
C TYR A 466 3.14 17.68 -17.97
N ASP A 467 2.46 18.78 -18.29
CA ASP A 467 2.50 20.03 -17.50
C ASP A 467 1.38 19.99 -16.47
N LEU A 468 1.71 19.62 -15.24
CA LEU A 468 0.75 19.46 -14.15
C LEU A 468 0.17 20.79 -13.64
N THR A 469 0.75 21.94 -14.04
CA THR A 469 0.23 23.26 -13.65
C THR A 469 -1.07 23.60 -14.34
N ILE A 470 -1.27 23.08 -15.55
CA ILE A 470 -2.46 23.30 -16.39
C ILE A 470 -3.26 22.01 -16.61
N ASP A 471 -2.64 20.85 -16.44
CA ASP A 471 -3.25 19.51 -16.61
C ASP A 471 -2.82 18.59 -15.46
N PRO A 472 -3.33 18.83 -14.23
CA PRO A 472 -2.93 18.04 -13.05
C PRO A 472 -3.28 16.56 -13.14
N GLY A 473 -4.18 16.16 -14.05
CA GLY A 473 -4.53 14.77 -14.33
C GLY A 473 -3.68 14.12 -15.43
N ALA A 474 -2.68 14.81 -15.98
CA ALA A 474 -1.80 14.28 -17.04
C ALA A 474 -2.56 13.68 -18.24
N ASN A 475 -3.57 14.39 -18.75
CA ASN A 475 -4.41 13.93 -19.87
C ASN A 475 -3.82 14.25 -21.25
N HIS A 476 -2.91 15.21 -21.33
CA HIS A 476 -2.39 15.73 -22.60
C HIS A 476 -0.87 15.66 -22.62
N ASP A 477 -0.33 14.71 -23.38
CA ASP A 477 1.11 14.63 -23.63
C ASP A 477 1.60 15.82 -24.44
N VAL A 478 2.52 16.58 -23.88
CA VAL A 478 3.13 17.77 -24.49
C VAL A 478 4.58 17.56 -24.91
N ALA A 479 5.10 16.34 -24.91
CA ALA A 479 6.49 16.02 -25.25
C ALA A 479 6.92 16.55 -26.63
N ALA A 480 6.03 16.48 -27.64
CA ALA A 480 6.29 16.98 -28.99
C ALA A 480 6.29 18.51 -29.12
N GLY A 481 5.94 19.26 -28.06
CA GLY A 481 5.90 20.72 -28.07
C GLY A 481 7.30 21.33 -28.24
N SER A 482 7.41 22.37 -29.08
CA SER A 482 8.69 22.95 -29.49
C SER A 482 9.53 23.59 -28.37
N GLY A 483 8.98 23.77 -27.17
CA GLY A 483 9.67 24.30 -25.98
C GLY A 483 9.99 23.25 -24.93
N ASN A 484 9.50 22.03 -25.06
CA ASN A 484 9.46 21.05 -23.96
C ASN A 484 10.63 20.05 -23.97
N GLN A 485 11.41 20.01 -25.05
CA GLN A 485 12.53 19.05 -25.18
C GLN A 485 13.54 19.17 -24.02
N ALA A 486 13.87 20.38 -23.60
CA ALA A 486 14.83 20.61 -22.52
C ALA A 486 14.35 20.02 -21.18
N LYS A 487 13.05 20.17 -20.86
CA LYS A 487 12.45 19.60 -19.64
C LYS A 487 12.35 18.07 -19.72
N LEU A 488 11.99 17.55 -20.88
CA LEU A 488 11.96 16.12 -21.13
C LEU A 488 13.34 15.46 -20.91
N ASP A 489 14.40 16.08 -21.46
CA ASP A 489 15.77 15.62 -21.31
C ASP A 489 16.29 15.76 -19.88
N GLU A 490 15.91 16.82 -19.17
CA GLU A 490 16.21 17.03 -17.75
C GLU A 490 15.64 15.90 -16.89
N LEU A 491 14.32 15.64 -16.97
CA LEU A 491 13.67 14.62 -16.17
C LEU A 491 14.14 13.19 -16.53
N TRP A 492 14.42 12.94 -17.81
CA TRP A 492 15.02 11.69 -18.24
C TRP A 492 16.42 11.50 -17.66
N ALA A 493 17.24 12.54 -17.65
CA ALA A 493 18.57 12.48 -17.05
C ALA A 493 18.52 12.20 -15.54
N VAL A 494 17.51 12.74 -14.83
CA VAL A 494 17.26 12.38 -13.42
C VAL A 494 16.97 10.90 -13.28
N LEU A 495 16.06 10.33 -14.10
CA LEU A 495 15.74 8.90 -14.07
C LEU A 495 16.97 8.01 -14.28
N VAL A 496 17.76 8.32 -15.30
CA VAL A 496 18.98 7.55 -15.63
C VAL A 496 20.01 7.67 -14.50
N ASN A 497 20.19 8.86 -13.94
CA ASN A 497 21.12 9.05 -12.81
C ASN A 497 20.67 8.28 -11.57
N GLU A 498 19.40 8.39 -11.20
CA GLU A 498 18.82 7.65 -10.06
C GLU A 498 18.86 6.13 -10.29
N ALA A 499 18.78 5.69 -11.54
CA ALA A 499 19.00 4.30 -11.91
C ALA A 499 20.49 3.87 -11.88
N GLY A 500 21.42 4.74 -11.47
CA GLY A 500 22.84 4.45 -11.37
C GLY A 500 23.60 4.58 -12.70
N GLY A 501 23.09 5.36 -13.64
CA GLY A 501 23.72 5.70 -14.91
C GLY A 501 23.62 4.62 -16.01
N THR A 502 23.01 3.48 -15.70
CA THR A 502 22.76 2.38 -16.65
C THR A 502 21.31 1.95 -16.57
N LEU A 503 20.73 1.60 -17.71
CA LEU A 503 19.36 1.08 -17.74
C LEU A 503 19.37 -0.41 -17.38
N PRO A 504 18.37 -0.93 -16.65
CA PRO A 504 18.21 -2.37 -16.48
C PRO A 504 17.73 -3.00 -17.79
N GLU A 505 18.26 -4.18 -18.09
CA GLU A 505 17.77 -5.03 -19.18
C GLU A 505 16.88 -6.12 -18.55
N PHE A 506 15.66 -6.26 -19.04
CA PHE A 506 14.75 -7.32 -18.63
C PHE A 506 14.69 -8.36 -19.74
N GLU A 507 14.82 -9.65 -19.41
CA GLU A 507 14.71 -10.71 -20.41
C GLU A 507 13.32 -10.70 -21.03
N GLU A 508 13.23 -10.55 -22.37
CA GLU A 508 11.98 -10.49 -23.14
C GLU A 508 11.09 -11.75 -23.04
N ASN A 509 11.55 -12.80 -22.40
CA ASN A 509 10.92 -14.12 -22.37
C ASN A 509 10.18 -14.45 -21.06
N LEU A 510 9.59 -13.48 -20.41
CA LEU A 510 8.60 -13.80 -19.41
C LEU A 510 7.27 -14.10 -20.10
N GLY A 511 7.23 -15.25 -20.75
CA GLY A 511 5.99 -15.75 -21.32
C GLY A 511 4.90 -15.68 -20.28
N VAL A 512 3.78 -15.08 -20.63
CA VAL A 512 2.54 -15.14 -19.86
C VAL A 512 2.33 -16.61 -19.48
N VAL A 513 2.68 -16.96 -18.26
CA VAL A 513 2.30 -18.26 -17.70
C VAL A 513 0.81 -18.16 -17.44
N GLY A 514 0.05 -18.40 -18.50
CA GLY A 514 -1.38 -18.60 -18.41
C GLY A 514 -1.60 -19.84 -17.55
N GLY A 515 -2.20 -19.64 -16.38
CA GLY A 515 -2.59 -20.69 -15.47
C GLY A 515 -3.88 -20.34 -14.76
#